data_175379c10719b5c20a07fc4e7c0cfb7a
#
_entry.id   175379c10719b5c20a07fc4e7c0cfb7a
#
_cell.length_a   1.000
_cell.length_b   1.000
_cell.length_c   1.000
_cell.angle_alpha   90.00
_cell.angle_beta   90.00
_cell.angle_gamma   90.00
#
_symmetry.space_group_name_H-M   'P 1'
#
loop_
_entity.id
_entity.type
_entity.pdbx_description
1 polymer ?
#
loop_
_entity_poly.entity_id
_entity_poly.type
_entity_poly.pdbx_seq_one_letter_code
_entity_poly.pdbx_strand_id
1 'polypeptide(L)'
;MKMVVAIIKPFKLDEVREALSVIGVQGITVTEVKGFGRQKGHTELYRGAEYVVDFLPKIKLEAAINSNQLDQVVEAIEKAANTGKIGDGKIFVSDLEQVIRIRTGESGPDAL
;
A
#
# COMPACT_ATOMS: atom_id res chain seq x y z
N MET A 1 2.06 -14.45 -11.12
CA MET A 1 2.56 -13.16 -10.59
C MET A 1 1.40 -12.29 -10.15
N LYS A 2 1.59 -11.58 -9.05
CA LYS A 2 0.56 -10.73 -8.46
C LYS A 2 1.09 -9.32 -8.22
N MET A 3 0.24 -8.33 -8.41
CA MET A 3 0.48 -6.97 -7.93
C MET A 3 -0.27 -6.81 -6.62
N VAL A 4 0.46 -6.47 -5.58
CA VAL A 4 -0.11 -6.13 -4.27
C VAL A 4 0.01 -4.62 -4.10
N VAL A 5 -1.12 -3.97 -3.89
CA VAL A 5 -1.19 -2.55 -3.62
C VAL A 5 -1.76 -2.35 -2.23
N ALA A 6 -1.08 -1.59 -1.40
CA ALA A 6 -1.56 -1.28 -0.06
C ALA A 6 -1.66 0.24 0.11
N ILE A 7 -2.80 0.68 0.60
CA ILE A 7 -2.99 2.07 1.02
C ILE A 7 -2.95 2.06 2.55
N ILE A 8 -1.97 2.72 3.11
CA ILE A 8 -1.67 2.66 4.54
C ILE A 8 -1.50 4.06 5.14
N LYS A 9 -1.55 4.12 6.47
CA LYS A 9 -1.20 5.35 7.19
C LYS A 9 0.29 5.67 6.99
N PRO A 10 0.67 6.94 6.79
CA PRO A 10 2.07 7.28 6.49
C PRO A 10 3.07 6.81 7.54
N PHE A 11 2.74 6.89 8.83
CA PHE A 11 3.65 6.49 9.90
C PHE A 11 3.86 4.98 9.99
N LYS A 12 3.10 4.18 9.23
CA LYS A 12 3.27 2.73 9.18
C LYS A 12 4.21 2.25 8.06
N LEU A 13 4.66 3.17 7.21
CA LEU A 13 5.50 2.80 6.07
C LEU A 13 6.75 2.02 6.46
N ASP A 14 7.48 2.50 7.46
CA ASP A 14 8.74 1.84 7.86
C ASP A 14 8.51 0.43 8.40
N GLU A 15 7.46 0.23 9.19
CA GLU A 15 7.12 -1.09 9.72
C GLU A 15 6.72 -2.05 8.61
N VAL A 16 5.92 -1.58 7.64
CA VAL A 16 5.49 -2.40 6.50
C VAL A 16 6.68 -2.76 5.62
N ARG A 17 7.53 -1.78 5.31
CA ARG A 17 8.72 -2.00 4.51
C ARG A 17 9.63 -3.05 5.15
N GLU A 18 9.86 -2.95 6.45
CA GLU A 18 10.68 -3.90 7.19
C GLU A 18 10.07 -5.30 7.20
N ALA A 19 8.76 -5.39 7.44
CA ALA A 19 8.05 -6.67 7.41
C ALA A 19 8.17 -7.37 6.05
N LEU A 20 8.09 -6.61 4.95
CA LEU A 20 8.27 -7.14 3.62
C LEU A 20 9.72 -7.57 3.34
N SER A 21 10.68 -6.81 3.82
CA SER A 21 12.10 -7.13 3.67
C SER A 21 12.45 -8.46 4.34
N VAL A 22 11.92 -8.72 5.53
CA VAL A 22 12.14 -9.95 6.30
C VAL A 22 11.72 -11.19 5.51
N ILE A 23 10.65 -11.10 4.72
CA ILE A 23 10.16 -12.21 3.91
C ILE A 23 10.70 -12.18 2.47
N GLY A 24 11.70 -11.36 2.20
CA GLY A 24 12.42 -11.37 0.93
C GLY A 24 11.86 -10.44 -0.15
N VAL A 25 10.89 -9.60 0.18
CA VAL A 25 10.33 -8.62 -0.78
C VAL A 25 11.06 -7.29 -0.59
N GLN A 26 11.94 -6.94 -1.54
CA GLN A 26 12.73 -5.72 -1.47
C GLN A 26 12.33 -4.68 -2.52
N GLY A 27 11.78 -5.12 -3.64
CA GLY A 27 11.34 -4.23 -4.71
C GLY A 27 9.93 -3.71 -4.44
N ILE A 28 9.84 -2.53 -3.85
CA ILE A 28 8.58 -1.85 -3.61
C ILE A 28 8.60 -0.45 -4.20
N THR A 29 7.45 0.02 -4.64
CA THR A 29 7.27 1.39 -5.11
C THR A 29 6.34 2.10 -4.13
N VAL A 30 6.72 3.30 -3.73
CA VAL A 30 5.98 4.08 -2.74
C VAL A 30 5.57 5.41 -3.34
N THR A 31 4.30 5.76 -3.16
CA THR A 31 3.75 7.03 -3.63
C THR A 31 2.98 7.69 -2.49
N GLU A 32 3.21 8.97 -2.29
CA GLU A 32 2.41 9.77 -1.38
C GLU A 32 1.08 10.09 -2.06
N VAL A 33 -0.02 9.77 -1.40
CA VAL A 33 -1.36 9.96 -1.92
C VAL A 33 -2.25 10.59 -0.86
N LYS A 34 -3.44 11.02 -1.29
CA LYS A 34 -4.46 11.51 -0.37
C LYS A 34 -5.64 10.56 -0.41
N GLY A 35 -6.03 10.10 0.77
CA GLY A 35 -7.20 9.27 0.92
C GLY A 35 -8.44 10.12 1.14
N PHE A 36 -9.53 9.72 0.52
CA PHE A 36 -10.86 10.26 0.76
C PHE A 36 -11.70 9.13 1.34
N GLY A 37 -12.23 9.34 2.54
CA GLY A 37 -13.00 8.28 3.17
C GLY A 37 -13.78 8.76 4.39
N ARG A 38 -14.39 7.81 5.08
CA ARG A 38 -15.20 8.08 6.26
C ARG A 38 -14.30 8.29 7.48
N GLN A 39 -13.84 9.54 7.66
CA GLN A 39 -13.12 9.90 8.87
C GLN A 39 -13.92 10.93 9.62
N LYS A 40 -14.44 10.53 10.77
CA LYS A 40 -15.25 11.39 11.62
C LYS A 40 -14.37 12.35 12.41
N GLY A 41 -14.88 13.56 12.61
CA GLY A 41 -14.33 14.50 13.56
C GLY A 41 -13.35 15.52 13.04
N HIS A 42 -13.12 15.53 11.73
CA HIS A 42 -12.26 16.53 11.12
C HIS A 42 -13.09 17.53 10.32
N THR A 43 -13.40 18.66 10.96
CA THR A 43 -14.17 19.74 10.33
C THR A 43 -13.37 21.03 10.32
N GLU A 44 -13.56 21.83 9.28
CA GLU A 44 -13.02 23.18 9.18
C GLU A 44 -14.13 24.18 8.92
N LEU A 45 -13.96 25.40 9.44
CA LEU A 45 -14.84 26.51 9.13
C LEU A 45 -14.28 27.30 7.96
N TYR A 46 -15.09 27.52 6.95
CA TYR A 46 -14.76 28.33 5.82
C TYR A 46 -15.94 29.25 5.49
N ARG A 47 -15.70 30.56 5.57
CA ARG A 47 -16.75 31.58 5.33
C ARG A 47 -18.01 31.38 6.17
N GLY A 48 -17.84 30.92 7.42
CA GLY A 48 -18.96 30.66 8.32
C GLY A 48 -19.70 29.34 8.12
N ALA A 49 -19.25 28.49 7.22
CA ALA A 49 -19.80 27.16 7.01
C ALA A 49 -18.79 26.09 7.46
N GLU A 50 -19.32 25.03 8.06
CA GLU A 50 -18.51 23.87 8.40
C GLU A 50 -18.29 22.97 7.19
N TYR A 51 -17.03 22.57 6.98
CA TYR A 51 -16.65 21.59 5.98
C TYR A 51 -16.06 20.37 6.67
N VAL A 52 -16.49 19.20 6.23
CA VAL A 52 -15.81 17.96 6.62
C VAL A 52 -14.60 17.80 5.71
N VAL A 53 -13.40 17.81 6.29
CA VAL A 53 -12.18 17.57 5.54
C VAL A 53 -11.96 16.08 5.46
N ASP A 54 -12.24 15.50 4.30
CA ASP A 54 -12.21 14.05 4.09
C ASP A 54 -10.89 13.57 3.48
N PHE A 55 -10.04 14.50 3.00
CA PHE A 55 -8.75 14.15 2.42
C PHE A 55 -7.67 14.08 3.48
N LEU A 56 -7.07 12.92 3.61
CA LEU A 56 -5.95 12.70 4.52
C LEU A 56 -4.75 12.11 3.78
N PRO A 57 -3.53 12.47 4.20
CA PRO A 57 -2.35 11.86 3.61
C PRO A 57 -2.33 10.36 3.88
N LYS A 58 -1.99 9.61 2.85
CA LYS A 58 -1.79 8.16 2.86
C LYS A 58 -0.55 7.82 2.07
N ILE A 59 -0.11 6.59 2.23
CA ILE A 59 0.95 6.01 1.40
C ILE A 59 0.34 4.90 0.56
N LYS A 60 0.64 4.93 -0.74
CA LYS A 60 0.37 3.83 -1.65
C LYS A 60 1.66 3.06 -1.87
N LEU A 61 1.67 1.81 -1.48
CA LEU A 61 2.79 0.90 -1.65
C LEU A 61 2.41 -0.16 -2.67
N GLU A 62 3.30 -0.40 -3.64
CA GLU A 62 3.09 -1.40 -4.68
C GLU A 62 4.24 -2.40 -4.68
N ALA A 63 3.91 -3.68 -4.76
CA ALA A 63 4.89 -4.75 -4.85
C ALA A 63 4.42 -5.80 -5.85
N ALA A 64 5.26 -6.08 -6.83
CA ALA A 64 5.05 -7.19 -7.76
C ALA A 64 5.74 -8.43 -7.20
N ILE A 65 5.00 -9.51 -7.05
CA ILE A 65 5.48 -10.72 -6.38
C ILE A 65 5.13 -12.00 -7.14
N ASN A 66 5.81 -13.07 -6.80
CA ASN A 66 5.39 -14.42 -7.22
C ASN A 66 4.09 -14.79 -6.53
N SER A 67 3.25 -15.54 -7.24
CA SER A 67 1.95 -15.97 -6.72
C SER A 67 2.07 -16.79 -5.43
N ASN A 68 3.14 -17.56 -5.29
CA ASN A 68 3.37 -18.37 -4.09
C ASN A 68 3.75 -17.57 -2.85
N GLN A 69 4.05 -16.28 -3.00
CA GLN A 69 4.36 -15.38 -1.88
C GLN A 69 3.14 -14.59 -1.40
N LEU A 70 2.01 -14.71 -2.09
CA LEU A 70 0.87 -13.82 -1.85
C LEU A 70 0.39 -13.84 -0.40
N ASP A 71 0.15 -15.00 0.17
CA ASP A 71 -0.38 -15.12 1.52
C ASP A 71 0.57 -14.52 2.56
N GLN A 72 1.88 -14.77 2.41
CA GLN A 72 2.90 -14.18 3.28
C GLN A 72 2.93 -12.66 3.20
N VAL A 73 2.87 -12.14 1.97
CA VAL A 73 2.95 -10.69 1.74
C VAL A 73 1.73 -9.99 2.32
N VAL A 74 0.54 -10.50 2.04
CA VAL A 74 -0.71 -9.93 2.55
C VAL A 74 -0.72 -9.96 4.08
N GLU A 75 -0.34 -11.07 4.69
CA GLU A 75 -0.27 -11.20 6.15
C GLU A 75 0.73 -10.21 6.75
N ALA A 76 1.91 -10.09 6.16
CA ALA A 76 2.95 -9.18 6.63
C ALA A 76 2.47 -7.72 6.60
N ILE A 77 1.83 -7.29 5.52
CA ILE A 77 1.30 -5.93 5.40
C ILE A 77 0.18 -5.71 6.40
N GLU A 78 -0.76 -6.64 6.48
CA GLU A 78 -1.92 -6.53 7.36
C GLU A 78 -1.48 -6.36 8.82
N LYS A 79 -0.57 -7.19 9.29
CA LYS A 79 -0.07 -7.12 10.66
C LYS A 79 0.70 -5.83 10.94
N ALA A 80 1.57 -5.43 10.02
CA ALA A 80 2.42 -4.27 10.21
C ALA A 80 1.64 -2.94 10.12
N ALA A 81 0.62 -2.88 9.27
CA ALA A 81 -0.14 -1.66 9.03
C ALA A 81 -1.33 -1.47 9.97
N ASN A 82 -1.77 -2.52 10.65
CA ASN A 82 -2.96 -2.50 11.48
C ASN A 82 -2.76 -1.70 12.76
N THR A 83 -3.65 -0.73 13.02
CA THR A 83 -3.76 -0.03 14.30
C THR A 83 -5.07 -0.36 15.02
N GLY A 84 -6.02 -1.02 14.34
CA GLY A 84 -7.36 -1.28 14.84
C GLY A 84 -8.28 -0.07 14.77
N LYS A 85 -7.83 1.02 14.16
CA LYS A 85 -8.59 2.28 14.06
C LYS A 85 -9.01 2.54 12.62
N ILE A 86 -10.04 3.37 12.47
CA ILE A 86 -10.51 3.83 11.17
C ILE A 86 -9.35 4.50 10.42
N GLY A 87 -9.24 4.21 9.14
CA GLY A 87 -8.21 4.79 8.29
C GLY A 87 -6.97 3.91 8.10
N ASP A 88 -6.96 2.70 8.63
CA ASP A 88 -5.83 1.77 8.45
C ASP A 88 -5.57 1.41 6.99
N GLY A 89 -6.56 1.56 6.13
CA GLY A 89 -6.40 1.37 4.70
C GLY A 89 -6.86 0.01 4.22
N LYS A 90 -6.41 -0.33 3.01
CA LYS A 90 -6.81 -1.57 2.32
C LYS A 90 -5.66 -2.15 1.54
N ILE A 91 -5.75 -3.43 1.28
CA ILE A 91 -4.84 -4.16 0.41
C ILE A 91 -5.63 -4.61 -0.81
N PHE A 92 -5.08 -4.35 -1.99
CA PHE A 92 -5.65 -4.76 -3.27
C PHE A 92 -4.71 -5.74 -3.94
N VAL A 93 -5.25 -6.82 -4.45
CA VAL A 93 -4.47 -7.84 -5.16
C VAL A 93 -5.02 -8.01 -6.56
N SER A 94 -4.15 -7.99 -7.54
CA SER A 94 -4.52 -8.23 -8.93
C SER A 94 -3.50 -9.13 -9.61
N ASP A 95 -3.94 -9.80 -10.67
CA ASP A 95 -3.03 -10.59 -11.49
C ASP A 95 -2.17 -9.69 -12.36
N LEU A 96 -0.88 -10.03 -12.48
CA LEU A 96 0.02 -9.42 -13.43
C LEU A 96 0.16 -10.36 -14.64
N GLU A 97 -0.24 -9.88 -15.80
CA GLU A 97 -0.09 -10.64 -17.05
C GLU A 97 1.37 -10.74 -17.45
N GLN A 98 2.13 -9.67 -17.26
CA GLN A 98 3.51 -9.60 -17.70
C GLN A 98 4.31 -8.64 -16.82
N VAL A 99 5.57 -9.00 -16.58
CA VAL A 99 6.57 -8.14 -15.94
C VAL A 99 7.81 -8.19 -16.81
N ILE A 100 8.39 -7.03 -17.11
CA ILE A 100 9.61 -6.93 -17.91
C ILE A 100 10.60 -6.06 -17.16
N ARG A 101 11.82 -6.55 -16.97
CA ARG A 101 12.90 -5.75 -16.40
C ARG A 101 13.53 -4.92 -17.52
N ILE A 102 13.47 -3.60 -17.39
CA ILE A 102 13.89 -2.68 -18.46
C ILE A 102 15.36 -2.86 -18.79
N ARG A 103 16.23 -2.99 -17.80
CA ARG A 103 17.68 -3.09 -18.01
C ARG A 103 18.09 -4.33 -18.80
N THR A 104 17.47 -5.46 -18.52
CA THR A 104 17.91 -6.77 -19.05
C THR A 104 16.99 -7.34 -20.11
N GLY A 105 15.74 -6.84 -20.20
CA GLY A 105 14.74 -7.43 -21.07
C GLY A 105 14.17 -8.75 -20.58
N GLU A 106 14.57 -9.21 -19.38
CA GLU A 106 13.98 -10.40 -18.78
C GLU A 106 12.49 -10.21 -18.55
N SER A 107 11.73 -11.27 -18.72
CA SER A 107 10.27 -11.24 -18.56
C SER A 107 9.78 -12.36 -17.65
N GLY A 108 8.57 -12.18 -17.13
CA GLY A 108 7.95 -13.15 -16.23
C GLY A 108 8.58 -13.15 -14.84
N PRO A 109 8.54 -14.30 -14.12
CA PRO A 109 9.06 -14.39 -12.75
C PRO A 109 10.51 -13.98 -12.58
N ASP A 110 11.33 -14.17 -13.60
CA ASP A 110 12.74 -13.76 -13.57
C ASP A 110 12.93 -12.24 -13.55
N ALA A 111 11.90 -11.50 -13.92
CA ALA A 111 11.92 -10.03 -13.92
C ALA A 111 11.50 -9.41 -12.59
N LEU A 112 11.04 -10.21 -11.66
CA LEU A 112 10.60 -9.73 -10.34
C LEU A 112 11.75 -9.34 -9.43
#